data_9c6fcca658296628bda288c7634cb4d7
#
_entry.id   9c6fcca658296628bda288c7634cb4d7
#
_cell.length_a   1.000
_cell.length_b   1.000
_cell.length_c   1.000
_cell.angle_alpha   90.00
_cell.angle_beta   90.00
_cell.angle_gamma   90.00
#
_symmetry.space_group_name_H-M   'P 1'
#
loop_
_entity.id
_entity.type
_entity.pdbx_description
1 polymer ?
#
loop_
_entity_poly.entity_id
_entity_poly.type
_entity_poly.pdbx_seq_one_letter_code
_entity_poly.pdbx_strand_id
1 'polypeptide(L)'
;MNRCLGGLGLAARSASTLPGVRWDEFAAAVPELASLGEERLRARELCLVGTIRRNGWPRISPVEPEFVDGELMLGMMWRSPKALDLLRDPRLVVHSVVSTRLGNEGDFKLYGLAVPVEESDRRARYRAAVKARIDWEPEEPNYHVFAVDVDSAGFVTFAEGNRHGLAWNPDGGLRRWEQRES
;
A
#
# COMPACT_ATOMS: atom_id res chain seq x y z
N MET A 1 -31.29 13.56 36.02
CA MET A 1 -30.95 14.39 34.85
C MET A 1 -29.93 13.67 34.04
N ASN A 2 -30.41 12.85 33.09
CA ASN A 2 -29.56 12.05 32.18
C ASN A 2 -29.21 12.88 30.94
N ARG A 3 -27.93 13.15 30.70
CA ARG A 3 -27.46 13.66 29.43
C ARG A 3 -27.00 12.47 28.57
N CYS A 4 -27.75 12.22 27.53
CA CYS A 4 -27.40 11.30 26.47
C CYS A 4 -26.12 11.76 25.77
N LEU A 5 -25.09 10.91 25.78
CA LEU A 5 -23.93 11.05 24.92
C LEU A 5 -24.35 10.71 23.49
N GLY A 6 -24.32 11.72 22.64
CA GLY A 6 -24.60 11.58 21.21
C GLY A 6 -23.53 10.67 20.58
N GLY A 7 -23.98 9.55 20.05
CA GLY A 7 -23.15 8.67 19.25
C GLY A 7 -22.72 9.39 17.95
N LEU A 8 -21.42 9.59 17.78
CA LEU A 8 -20.83 9.92 16.50
C LEU A 8 -21.00 8.68 15.59
N GLY A 9 -22.06 8.69 14.83
CA GLY A 9 -22.25 7.72 13.75
C GLY A 9 -21.13 7.83 12.75
N LEU A 10 -20.19 6.91 12.78
CA LEU A 10 -19.26 6.68 11.68
C LEU A 10 -20.10 6.21 10.51
N ALA A 11 -20.48 7.11 9.62
CA ALA A 11 -21.07 6.73 8.33
C ALA A 11 -20.03 5.86 7.63
N ALA A 12 -20.36 4.59 7.43
CA ALA A 12 -19.59 3.71 6.56
C ALA A 12 -19.56 4.39 5.19
N ARG A 13 -18.41 4.95 4.80
CA ARG A 13 -18.20 5.43 3.44
C ARG A 13 -18.39 4.24 2.52
N SER A 14 -19.32 4.33 1.61
CA SER A 14 -19.41 3.48 0.44
C SER A 14 -18.00 3.40 -0.17
N ALA A 15 -17.52 2.18 -0.45
CA ALA A 15 -16.28 1.99 -1.18
C ALA A 15 -16.31 2.90 -2.41
N SER A 16 -15.27 3.73 -2.57
CA SER A 16 -15.16 4.63 -3.72
C SER A 16 -15.38 3.81 -4.98
N THR A 17 -16.34 4.22 -5.81
CA THR A 17 -16.64 3.60 -7.09
C THR A 17 -15.71 4.07 -8.22
N LEU A 18 -14.74 4.93 -7.89
CA LEU A 18 -13.72 5.38 -8.84
C LEU A 18 -12.59 4.36 -8.88
N PRO A 19 -12.07 4.01 -10.07
CA PRO A 19 -10.85 3.23 -10.19
C PRO A 19 -9.74 3.97 -9.45
N GLY A 20 -8.92 3.24 -8.68
CA GLY A 20 -7.73 3.78 -8.08
C GLY A 20 -6.78 4.31 -9.16
N VAL A 21 -5.83 5.14 -8.78
CA VAL A 21 -4.83 5.69 -9.70
C VAL A 21 -3.57 4.84 -9.69
N ARG A 22 -2.85 4.78 -10.81
CA ARG A 22 -1.53 4.16 -10.89
C ARG A 22 -0.53 4.90 -10.00
N TRP A 23 0.57 4.24 -9.67
CA TRP A 23 1.61 4.85 -8.83
C TRP A 23 2.20 6.14 -9.45
N ASP A 24 2.46 6.17 -10.77
CA ASP A 24 2.97 7.35 -11.47
C ASP A 24 1.98 8.53 -11.45
N GLU A 25 0.69 8.25 -11.56
CA GLU A 25 -0.37 9.27 -11.43
C GLU A 25 -0.45 9.80 -10.00
N PHE A 26 -0.37 8.91 -8.99
CA PHE A 26 -0.26 9.28 -7.58
C PHE A 26 0.99 10.13 -7.33
N ALA A 27 2.15 9.74 -7.88
CA ALA A 27 3.40 10.48 -7.75
C ALA A 27 3.34 11.85 -8.43
N ALA A 28 2.66 11.96 -9.56
CA ALA A 28 2.43 13.24 -10.23
C ALA A 28 1.48 14.16 -9.42
N ALA A 29 0.46 13.58 -8.78
CA ALA A 29 -0.52 14.34 -7.98
C ALA A 29 0.06 14.82 -6.65
N VAL A 30 0.93 14.04 -6.01
CA VAL A 30 1.48 14.35 -4.68
C VAL A 30 2.93 13.86 -4.53
N PRO A 31 3.89 14.47 -5.24
CA PRO A 31 5.27 13.97 -5.36
C PRO A 31 5.97 13.81 -3.99
N GLU A 32 5.70 14.68 -3.02
CA GLU A 32 6.28 14.58 -1.67
C GLU A 32 5.88 13.27 -0.97
N LEU A 33 4.58 12.95 -0.93
CA LEU A 33 4.10 11.75 -0.25
C LEU A 33 4.51 10.48 -1.01
N ALA A 34 4.54 10.53 -2.33
CA ALA A 34 4.97 9.41 -3.17
C ALA A 34 6.47 9.12 -2.98
N SER A 35 7.31 10.16 -2.92
CA SER A 35 8.75 10.02 -2.67
C SER A 35 9.04 9.40 -1.29
N LEU A 36 8.37 9.89 -0.23
CA LEU A 36 8.46 9.30 1.11
C LEU A 36 8.00 7.84 1.11
N GLY A 37 6.90 7.55 0.40
CA GLY A 37 6.36 6.20 0.28
C GLY A 37 7.32 5.23 -0.40
N GLU A 38 7.87 5.62 -1.55
CA GLU A 38 8.83 4.81 -2.29
C GLU A 38 10.11 4.57 -1.48
N GLU A 39 10.66 5.60 -0.85
CA GLU A 39 11.81 5.48 0.04
C GLU A 39 11.54 4.45 1.16
N ARG A 40 10.41 4.55 1.84
CA ARG A 40 10.06 3.64 2.94
C ARG A 40 9.81 2.22 2.48
N LEU A 41 9.17 2.01 1.32
CA LEU A 41 8.93 0.68 0.77
C LEU A 41 10.22 0.01 0.30
N ARG A 42 11.18 0.78 -0.27
CA ARG A 42 12.49 0.27 -0.69
C ARG A 42 13.47 0.03 0.47
N ALA A 43 13.35 0.79 1.56
CA ALA A 43 14.35 0.80 2.66
C ALA A 43 14.61 -0.57 3.31
N ARG A 44 13.65 -1.48 3.26
CA ARG A 44 13.76 -2.84 3.85
C ARG A 44 13.56 -3.95 2.82
N GLU A 45 13.41 -3.60 1.55
CA GLU A 45 13.12 -4.55 0.45
C GLU A 45 11.86 -5.39 0.70
N LEU A 46 11.10 -5.08 1.74
CA LEU A 46 9.87 -5.73 2.15
C LEU A 46 8.83 -4.68 2.55
N CYS A 47 7.58 -4.98 2.22
CA CYS A 47 6.40 -4.32 2.77
C CYS A 47 5.47 -5.35 3.43
N LEU A 48 4.56 -4.87 4.25
CA LEU A 48 3.47 -5.68 4.82
C LEU A 48 2.22 -5.47 3.98
N VAL A 49 1.70 -6.56 3.41
CA VAL A 49 0.46 -6.52 2.63
C VAL A 49 -0.67 -7.13 3.46
N GLY A 50 -1.69 -6.31 3.73
CA GLY A 50 -2.94 -6.76 4.33
C GLY A 50 -3.93 -7.17 3.24
N THR A 51 -4.53 -8.37 3.40
CA THR A 51 -5.56 -8.91 2.51
C THR A 51 -6.76 -9.40 3.34
N ILE A 52 -7.89 -9.69 2.71
CA ILE A 52 -9.10 -10.15 3.36
C ILE A 52 -9.31 -11.63 3.07
N ARG A 53 -9.31 -12.47 4.11
CA ARG A 53 -9.59 -13.90 4.00
C ARG A 53 -11.05 -14.15 3.59
N ARG A 54 -11.34 -15.37 3.10
CA ARG A 54 -12.70 -15.79 2.75
C ARG A 54 -13.72 -15.63 3.89
N ASN A 55 -13.28 -15.76 5.13
CA ASN A 55 -14.13 -15.59 6.31
C ASN A 55 -14.21 -14.14 6.84
N GLY A 56 -13.67 -13.16 6.07
CA GLY A 56 -13.69 -11.75 6.41
C GLY A 56 -12.58 -11.30 7.37
N TRP A 57 -11.79 -12.19 7.92
CA TRP A 57 -10.67 -11.81 8.79
C TRP A 57 -9.49 -11.26 7.98
N PRO A 58 -8.77 -10.27 8.50
CA PRO A 58 -7.56 -9.75 7.86
C PRO A 58 -6.43 -10.81 7.90
N ARG A 59 -5.58 -10.75 6.88
CA ARG A 59 -4.29 -11.42 6.80
C ARG A 59 -3.22 -10.37 6.58
N ILE A 60 -2.09 -10.49 7.24
CA ILE A 60 -0.89 -9.69 6.98
C ILE A 60 0.21 -10.62 6.52
N SER A 61 0.93 -10.23 5.47
CA SER A 61 2.04 -11.02 4.91
C SER A 61 3.15 -10.10 4.44
N PRO A 62 4.44 -10.46 4.63
CA PRO A 62 5.54 -9.78 3.98
C PRO A 62 5.52 -10.06 2.48
N VAL A 63 5.83 -9.03 1.67
CA VAL A 63 5.94 -9.08 0.21
C VAL A 63 7.02 -8.11 -0.23
N GLU A 64 7.76 -8.46 -1.25
CA GLU A 64 8.74 -7.58 -1.89
C GLU A 64 8.02 -6.61 -2.84
N PRO A 65 8.15 -5.28 -2.62
CA PRO A 65 7.60 -4.29 -3.54
C PRO A 65 8.56 -4.05 -4.71
N GLU A 66 8.04 -4.01 -5.94
CA GLU A 66 8.78 -3.61 -7.12
C GLU A 66 8.12 -2.40 -7.79
N PHE A 67 8.95 -1.44 -8.20
CA PHE A 67 8.49 -0.28 -8.97
C PHE A 67 8.96 -0.45 -10.41
N VAL A 68 8.01 -0.69 -11.30
CA VAL A 68 8.26 -1.02 -12.71
C VAL A 68 7.35 -0.17 -13.59
N ASP A 69 7.91 0.59 -14.52
CA ASP A 69 7.18 1.40 -15.50
C ASP A 69 6.10 2.32 -14.88
N GLY A 70 6.42 2.92 -13.74
CA GLY A 70 5.49 3.80 -13.02
C GLY A 70 4.38 3.07 -12.26
N GLU A 71 4.52 1.77 -12.04
CA GLU A 71 3.59 0.96 -11.24
C GLU A 71 4.28 0.39 -10.01
N LEU A 72 3.54 0.33 -8.89
CA LEU A 72 3.92 -0.50 -7.75
C LEU A 72 3.39 -1.91 -8.00
N MET A 73 4.29 -2.88 -8.12
CA MET A 73 3.95 -4.28 -8.37
C MET A 73 4.31 -5.17 -7.18
N LEU A 74 3.49 -6.18 -6.93
CA LEU A 74 3.63 -7.15 -5.85
C LEU A 74 3.65 -8.57 -6.41
N GLY A 75 4.79 -9.26 -6.27
CA GLY A 75 4.93 -10.66 -6.66
C GLY A 75 4.55 -11.60 -5.51
N MET A 76 3.90 -12.69 -5.85
CA MET A 76 3.47 -13.69 -4.87
C MET A 76 3.63 -15.09 -5.44
N MET A 77 4.06 -16.03 -4.59
CA MET A 77 4.15 -17.44 -4.97
C MET A 77 2.82 -17.96 -5.50
N TRP A 78 2.89 -18.86 -6.45
CA TRP A 78 1.73 -19.50 -7.06
C TRP A 78 0.77 -20.03 -6.02
N ARG A 79 -0.50 -19.64 -6.14
CA ARG A 79 -1.60 -20.05 -5.25
C ARG A 79 -1.36 -19.83 -3.76
N SER A 80 -0.45 -18.93 -3.39
CA SER A 80 -0.27 -18.58 -1.98
C SER A 80 -1.59 -18.03 -1.40
N PRO A 81 -1.86 -18.24 -0.10
CA PRO A 81 -3.11 -17.76 0.50
C PRO A 81 -3.39 -16.27 0.29
N LYS A 82 -2.35 -15.42 0.32
CA LYS A 82 -2.49 -13.98 0.06
C LYS A 82 -2.86 -13.69 -1.40
N ALA A 83 -2.30 -14.43 -2.37
CA ALA A 83 -2.66 -14.27 -3.77
C ALA A 83 -4.12 -14.71 -4.02
N LEU A 84 -4.55 -15.84 -3.45
CA LEU A 84 -5.93 -16.30 -3.55
C LEU A 84 -6.94 -15.36 -2.86
N ASP A 85 -6.52 -14.68 -1.78
CA ASP A 85 -7.32 -13.63 -1.16
C ASP A 85 -7.55 -12.47 -2.14
N LEU A 86 -6.48 -11.96 -2.79
CA LEU A 86 -6.54 -10.83 -3.73
C LEU A 86 -7.29 -11.17 -5.03
N LEU A 87 -7.19 -12.39 -5.53
CA LEU A 87 -7.99 -12.83 -6.69
C LEU A 87 -9.49 -12.87 -6.40
N ARG A 88 -9.88 -13.02 -5.14
CA ARG A 88 -11.27 -13.04 -4.70
C ARG A 88 -11.77 -11.66 -4.29
N ASP A 89 -10.96 -10.92 -3.55
CA ASP A 89 -11.26 -9.59 -3.01
C ASP A 89 -10.01 -8.73 -3.21
N PRO A 90 -9.99 -7.84 -4.22
CA PRO A 90 -8.78 -7.11 -4.61
C PRO A 90 -8.36 -6.03 -3.62
N ARG A 91 -9.18 -5.72 -2.61
CA ARG A 91 -8.85 -4.72 -1.61
C ARG A 91 -7.61 -5.11 -0.82
N LEU A 92 -6.67 -4.17 -0.72
CA LEU A 92 -5.45 -4.36 0.03
C LEU A 92 -5.04 -3.11 0.81
N VAL A 93 -4.17 -3.32 1.77
CA VAL A 93 -3.32 -2.28 2.35
C VAL A 93 -1.87 -2.68 2.17
N VAL A 94 -1.03 -1.74 1.75
CA VAL A 94 0.43 -1.89 1.76
C VAL A 94 0.98 -0.96 2.83
N HIS A 95 1.84 -1.49 3.69
CA HIS A 95 2.46 -0.75 4.80
C HIS A 95 3.97 -0.97 4.80
N SER A 96 4.73 0.10 4.94
CA SER A 96 6.19 0.00 5.10
C SER A 96 6.55 -0.70 6.41
N VAL A 97 7.69 -1.39 6.42
CA VAL A 97 8.19 -1.98 7.67
C VAL A 97 8.79 -0.88 8.54
N VAL A 98 8.32 -0.79 9.78
CA VAL A 98 8.89 0.09 10.82
C VAL A 98 9.90 -0.71 11.61
N SER A 99 11.13 -0.22 11.73
CA SER A 99 12.25 -0.93 12.33
C SER A 99 12.63 -0.43 13.73
N THR A 100 12.18 0.77 14.11
CA THR A 100 12.45 1.35 15.42
C THR A 100 11.16 1.74 16.14
N ARG A 101 11.19 1.70 17.46
CA ARG A 101 10.09 2.18 18.30
C ARG A 101 9.98 3.71 18.35
N LEU A 102 10.98 4.42 17.85
CA LEU A 102 11.01 5.89 17.91
C LEU A 102 10.08 6.54 16.90
N GLY A 103 9.69 5.81 15.83
CA GLY A 103 8.80 6.31 14.80
C GLY A 103 9.35 7.47 13.94
N ASN A 104 10.60 7.88 14.17
CA ASN A 104 11.25 8.99 13.46
C ASN A 104 11.63 8.66 12.03
N GLU A 105 11.68 7.38 11.66
CA GLU A 105 11.86 6.94 10.28
C GLU A 105 10.59 7.11 9.45
N GLY A 106 9.46 7.29 10.11
CA GLY A 106 8.15 7.38 9.53
C GLY A 106 7.55 6.04 9.08
N ASP A 107 6.23 5.96 9.08
CA ASP A 107 5.48 4.86 8.50
C ASP A 107 4.68 5.34 7.28
N PHE A 108 4.79 4.63 6.17
CA PHE A 108 3.97 4.84 4.98
C PHE A 108 2.95 3.72 4.83
N LYS A 109 1.74 4.10 4.48
CA LYS A 109 0.67 3.16 4.14
C LYS A 109 -0.14 3.65 2.96
N LEU A 110 -0.59 2.72 2.14
CA LEU A 110 -1.58 2.98 1.11
C LEU A 110 -2.70 1.95 1.18
N TYR A 111 -3.87 2.36 0.77
CA TYR A 111 -5.03 1.51 0.52
C TYR A 111 -5.31 1.53 -0.97
N GLY A 112 -5.74 0.41 -1.51
CA GLY A 112 -5.98 0.31 -2.94
C GLY A 112 -6.53 -1.03 -3.37
N LEU A 113 -6.45 -1.28 -4.67
CA LEU A 113 -6.89 -2.50 -5.30
C LEU A 113 -5.72 -3.22 -5.99
N ALA A 114 -5.66 -4.52 -5.82
CA ALA A 114 -4.73 -5.39 -6.54
C ALA A 114 -5.30 -5.74 -7.92
N VAL A 115 -4.62 -5.35 -8.97
CA VAL A 115 -4.98 -5.64 -10.36
C VAL A 115 -4.07 -6.76 -10.87
N PRO A 116 -4.58 -7.95 -11.20
CA PRO A 116 -3.75 -9.02 -11.75
C PRO A 116 -3.05 -8.58 -13.04
N VAL A 117 -1.74 -8.84 -13.12
CA VAL A 117 -0.93 -8.59 -14.32
C VAL A 117 -0.86 -9.88 -15.14
N GLU A 118 -1.60 -9.94 -16.23
CA GLU A 118 -1.68 -11.10 -17.12
C GLU A 118 -0.89 -10.91 -18.42
N GLU A 119 -0.65 -9.65 -18.82
CA GLU A 119 0.03 -9.32 -20.06
C GLU A 119 1.51 -9.75 -20.01
N SER A 120 1.92 -10.55 -20.99
CA SER A 120 3.25 -11.17 -21.07
C SER A 120 4.40 -10.16 -20.97
N ASP A 121 4.25 -9.00 -21.64
CA ASP A 121 5.28 -7.96 -21.65
C ASP A 121 5.43 -7.26 -20.30
N ARG A 122 4.32 -6.99 -19.59
CA ARG A 122 4.37 -6.42 -18.24
C ARG A 122 4.99 -7.42 -17.26
N ARG A 123 4.64 -8.71 -17.36
CA ARG A 123 5.24 -9.78 -16.56
C ARG A 123 6.72 -9.92 -16.83
N ALA A 124 7.16 -9.85 -18.10
CA ALA A 124 8.57 -9.90 -18.47
C ALA A 124 9.37 -8.74 -17.87
N ARG A 125 8.84 -7.52 -17.89
CA ARG A 125 9.49 -6.36 -17.26
C ARG A 125 9.57 -6.50 -15.74
N TYR A 126 8.50 -6.98 -15.07
CA TYR A 126 8.54 -7.29 -13.65
C TYR A 126 9.64 -8.32 -13.33
N ARG A 127 9.74 -9.43 -14.06
CA ARG A 127 10.80 -10.44 -13.88
C ARG A 127 12.19 -9.86 -14.05
N ALA A 128 12.38 -9.04 -15.08
CA ALA A 128 13.67 -8.37 -15.34
C ALA A 128 14.06 -7.44 -14.17
N ALA A 129 13.12 -6.70 -13.59
CA ALA A 129 13.36 -5.85 -12.43
C ALA A 129 13.74 -6.67 -11.19
N VAL A 130 13.02 -7.75 -10.89
CA VAL A 130 13.35 -8.66 -9.77
C VAL A 130 14.75 -9.25 -9.98
N LYS A 131 15.07 -9.73 -11.19
CA LYS A 131 16.39 -10.29 -11.51
C LYS A 131 17.51 -9.27 -11.34
N ALA A 132 17.29 -8.05 -11.77
CA ALA A 132 18.28 -6.97 -11.63
C ALA A 132 18.56 -6.64 -10.15
N ARG A 133 17.56 -6.77 -9.27
CA ARG A 133 17.68 -6.46 -7.85
C ARG A 133 18.33 -7.57 -7.02
N ILE A 134 17.98 -8.85 -7.27
CA ILE A 134 18.38 -9.97 -6.40
C ILE A 134 19.04 -11.14 -7.14
N ASP A 135 19.36 -10.98 -8.44
CA ASP A 135 19.92 -12.03 -9.31
C ASP A 135 19.09 -13.33 -9.32
N TRP A 136 17.78 -13.20 -9.12
CA TRP A 136 16.81 -14.28 -9.20
C TRP A 136 15.56 -13.81 -9.93
N GLU A 137 14.88 -14.70 -10.64
CA GLU A 137 13.60 -14.38 -11.28
C GLU A 137 12.58 -15.51 -11.06
N PRO A 138 11.29 -15.15 -10.91
CA PRO A 138 10.24 -16.14 -10.76
C PRO A 138 10.03 -16.90 -12.10
N GLU A 139 9.77 -18.19 -11.98
CA GLU A 139 9.57 -19.09 -13.12
C GLU A 139 8.11 -19.05 -13.60
N GLU A 140 7.91 -18.78 -14.91
CA GLU A 140 6.58 -18.81 -15.53
C GLU A 140 6.04 -20.25 -15.64
N PRO A 141 4.73 -20.45 -15.41
CA PRO A 141 3.70 -19.51 -14.97
C PRO A 141 3.51 -19.51 -13.44
N ASN A 142 4.48 -19.98 -12.68
CA ASN A 142 4.33 -20.41 -11.28
C ASN A 142 4.39 -19.26 -10.27
N TYR A 143 3.87 -18.07 -10.61
CA TYR A 143 3.74 -16.94 -9.68
C TYR A 143 2.59 -16.01 -10.09
N HIS A 144 2.11 -15.20 -9.14
CA HIS A 144 1.18 -14.13 -9.39
C HIS A 144 1.89 -12.78 -9.31
N VAL A 145 1.50 -11.84 -10.16
CA VAL A 145 1.88 -10.43 -10.07
C VAL A 145 0.62 -9.59 -10.03
N PHE A 146 0.59 -8.63 -9.12
CA PHE A 146 -0.47 -7.64 -9.03
C PHE A 146 0.13 -6.25 -9.13
N ALA A 147 -0.40 -5.40 -10.00
CA ALA A 147 -0.21 -3.97 -9.93
C ALA A 147 -1.14 -3.40 -8.85
N VAL A 148 -0.73 -2.31 -8.20
CA VAL A 148 -1.53 -1.66 -7.15
C VAL A 148 -2.11 -0.37 -7.69
N ASP A 149 -3.43 -0.31 -7.78
CA ASP A 149 -4.17 0.93 -7.97
C ASP A 149 -4.39 1.59 -6.61
N VAL A 150 -3.87 2.82 -6.45
CA VAL A 150 -3.87 3.56 -5.19
C VAL A 150 -5.19 4.31 -5.00
N ASP A 151 -5.94 4.00 -3.95
CA ASP A 151 -7.15 4.71 -3.52
C ASP A 151 -6.83 5.85 -2.56
N SER A 152 -5.95 5.60 -1.61
CA SER A 152 -5.49 6.61 -0.66
C SER A 152 -4.13 6.24 -0.07
N ALA A 153 -3.38 7.25 0.39
CA ALA A 153 -2.08 7.05 1.01
C ALA A 153 -1.89 7.96 2.23
N GLY A 154 -1.02 7.54 3.13
CA GLY A 154 -0.66 8.33 4.31
C GLY A 154 0.75 8.06 4.78
N PHE A 155 1.32 9.06 5.43
CA PHE A 155 2.62 9.01 6.06
C PHE A 155 2.53 9.61 7.46
N VAL A 156 3.15 8.98 8.44
CA VAL A 156 3.22 9.49 9.82
C VAL A 156 4.64 9.39 10.31
N THR A 157 5.15 10.45 10.92
CA THR A 157 6.47 10.46 11.56
C THR A 157 6.41 11.19 12.90
N PHE A 158 7.40 10.92 13.75
CA PHE A 158 7.55 11.55 15.07
C PHE A 158 8.84 12.35 15.10
N ALA A 159 8.74 13.63 15.41
CA ALA A 159 9.85 14.55 15.52
C ALA A 159 9.56 15.62 16.58
N GLU A 160 10.56 15.98 17.39
CA GLU A 160 10.50 17.09 18.37
C GLU A 160 9.30 17.02 19.34
N GLY A 161 8.90 15.79 19.72
CA GLY A 161 7.75 15.56 20.61
C GLY A 161 6.38 15.77 19.94
N ASN A 162 6.34 15.85 18.61
CA ASN A 162 5.13 15.97 17.83
C ASN A 162 4.99 14.80 16.85
N ARG A 163 3.75 14.47 16.55
CA ARG A 163 3.38 13.55 15.47
C ARG A 163 2.95 14.36 14.25
N HIS A 164 3.64 14.16 13.13
CA HIS A 164 3.34 14.80 11.86
C HIS A 164 2.74 13.79 10.89
N GLY A 165 1.75 14.21 10.13
CA GLY A 165 1.10 13.32 9.18
C GLY A 165 0.74 13.97 7.87
N LEU A 166 0.82 13.15 6.82
CA LEU A 166 0.33 13.42 5.48
C LEU A 166 -0.78 12.41 5.17
N ALA A 167 -1.85 12.83 4.56
CA ALA A 167 -2.91 11.96 4.06
C ALA A 167 -3.40 12.48 2.71
N TRP A 168 -3.57 11.59 1.76
CA TRP A 168 -4.02 11.91 0.41
C TRP A 168 -5.08 10.92 -0.08
N ASN A 169 -6.02 11.42 -0.85
CA ASN A 169 -6.89 10.66 -1.74
C ASN A 169 -7.24 11.51 -2.97
N PRO A 170 -7.69 10.90 -4.09
CA PRO A 170 -7.97 11.63 -5.34
C PRO A 170 -8.97 12.76 -5.19
N ASP A 171 -10.02 12.58 -4.37
CA ASP A 171 -11.10 13.54 -4.20
C ASP A 171 -10.73 14.71 -3.28
N GLY A 172 -9.97 14.43 -2.22
CA GLY A 172 -9.64 15.39 -1.15
C GLY A 172 -8.26 16.02 -1.27
N GLY A 173 -7.43 15.56 -2.20
CA GLY A 173 -6.04 15.99 -2.34
C GLY A 173 -5.18 15.70 -1.10
N LEU A 174 -4.07 16.41 -0.96
CA LEU A 174 -3.15 16.26 0.16
C LEU A 174 -3.59 17.09 1.37
N ARG A 175 -3.72 16.42 2.51
CA ARG A 175 -3.94 17.02 3.82
C ARG A 175 -2.72 16.80 4.72
N ARG A 176 -2.26 17.85 5.41
CA ARG A 176 -1.20 17.82 6.42
C ARG A 176 -1.80 18.05 7.81
N TRP A 177 -1.22 17.40 8.81
CA TRP A 177 -1.60 17.63 10.20
C TRP A 177 -0.40 17.46 11.13
N GLU A 178 -0.47 18.12 12.28
CA GLU A 178 0.47 17.99 13.38
C GLU A 178 -0.31 17.82 14.67
N GLN A 179 0.17 16.95 15.53
CA GLN A 179 -0.42 16.70 16.86
C GLN A 179 0.70 16.57 17.88
N ARG A 180 0.65 17.40 18.91
CA ARG A 180 1.57 17.30 20.04
C ARG A 180 1.32 16.01 20.81
N GLU A 181 2.37 15.29 21.17
CA GLU A 181 2.27 14.22 22.15
C GLU A 181 2.07 14.83 23.54
N SER A 182 0.98 14.44 24.20
CA SER A 182 0.61 14.91 25.54
C SER A 182 1.24 14.06 26.63
#